data_579340f98b77a819e7be41cc43f17af0
#
_entry.id   579340f98b77a819e7be41cc43f17af0
#
_cell.length_a   1.000
_cell.length_b   1.000
_cell.length_c   1.000
_cell.angle_alpha   90.00
_cell.angle_beta   90.00
_cell.angle_gamma   90.00
#
_symmetry.space_group_name_H-M   'P 1'
#
loop_
_entity.id
_entity.type
_entity.pdbx_description
1 polymer ?
#
loop_
_entity_poly.entity_id
_entity_poly.type
_entity_poly.pdbx_seq_one_letter_code
_entity_poly.pdbx_strand_id
1 'polypeptide(L)'
;YLVDAGRLTGILDWEFAGWGDPLQDIGWFCARCWRFGADTREAGGIGEREDFYRGYEGTSGRPLDRRQVRYWEVMAHVRWAVIALAQAQRHLSGAETSLLLALTGHIVPELEYEVLTMTEPA
;
A
#
# COMPACT_ATOMS: atom_id res chain seq x y z
N TYR A 1 -7.60 8.47 1.52
CA TYR A 1 -7.68 9.56 2.52
C TYR A 1 -8.02 10.89 1.87
N LEU A 2 -8.58 11.80 2.67
CA LEU A 2 -8.91 13.16 2.27
C LEU A 2 -8.07 14.15 3.08
N VAL A 3 -7.53 15.17 2.40
CA VAL A 3 -6.73 16.24 3.01
C VAL A 3 -7.33 17.58 2.60
N ASP A 4 -7.54 18.46 3.56
CA ASP A 4 -7.92 19.85 3.33
C ASP A 4 -7.04 20.77 4.17
N ALA A 5 -6.54 21.85 3.53
CA ALA A 5 -5.61 22.82 4.14
C ALA A 5 -4.46 22.18 4.93
N GLY A 6 -3.87 21.09 4.40
CA GLY A 6 -2.75 20.37 5.02
C GLY A 6 -3.13 19.49 6.23
N ARG A 7 -4.42 19.28 6.47
CA ARG A 7 -4.92 18.43 7.56
C ARG A 7 -5.67 17.22 7.02
N LEU A 8 -5.44 16.06 7.63
CA LEU A 8 -6.25 14.88 7.35
C LEU A 8 -7.69 15.13 7.82
N THR A 9 -8.65 15.02 6.90
CA THR A 9 -10.06 15.26 7.18
C THR A 9 -10.94 14.02 7.07
N GLY A 10 -10.41 12.94 6.46
CA GLY A 10 -11.16 11.69 6.36
C GLY A 10 -10.31 10.52 5.90
N ILE A 11 -10.69 9.33 6.36
CA ILE A 11 -10.20 8.04 5.88
C ILE A 11 -11.35 7.39 5.11
N LEU A 12 -11.08 6.90 3.91
CA LEU A 12 -12.03 6.29 3.00
C LEU A 12 -11.72 4.79 2.82
N ASP A 13 -12.61 4.11 2.11
CA ASP A 13 -12.38 2.76 1.61
C ASP A 13 -12.29 1.70 2.71
N TRP A 14 -13.30 1.67 3.56
CA TRP A 14 -13.38 0.79 4.72
C TRP A 14 -13.78 -0.65 4.40
N GLU A 15 -13.90 -1.03 3.13
CA GLU A 15 -14.36 -2.36 2.72
C GLU A 15 -13.44 -3.50 3.18
N PHE A 16 -12.16 -3.19 3.43
CA PHE A 16 -11.19 -4.15 3.96
C PHE A 16 -10.89 -3.96 5.46
N ALA A 17 -11.66 -3.12 6.14
CA ALA A 17 -11.47 -2.90 7.57
C ALA A 17 -11.75 -4.17 8.36
N GLY A 18 -10.88 -4.47 9.32
CA GLY A 18 -10.99 -5.67 10.15
C GLY A 18 -10.08 -5.60 11.37
N TRP A 19 -10.24 -6.59 12.26
CA TRP A 19 -9.33 -6.77 13.38
C TRP A 19 -8.06 -7.47 12.89
N GLY A 20 -6.90 -6.89 13.19
CA GLY A 20 -5.62 -7.43 12.76
C GLY A 20 -4.42 -6.69 13.36
N ASP A 21 -3.25 -6.99 12.85
CA ASP A 21 -2.02 -6.30 13.24
C ASP A 21 -2.03 -4.87 12.63
N PRO A 22 -1.93 -3.81 13.45
CA PRO A 22 -1.91 -2.44 12.95
C PRO A 22 -0.72 -2.14 12.02
N LEU A 23 0.35 -2.94 12.08
CA LEU A 23 1.48 -2.80 11.18
C LEU A 23 1.13 -3.15 9.72
N GLN A 24 0.03 -3.88 9.49
CA GLN A 24 -0.50 -4.12 8.16
C GLN A 24 -0.87 -2.82 7.46
N ASP A 25 -1.55 -1.90 8.16
CA ASP A 25 -1.91 -0.59 7.59
C ASP A 25 -0.68 0.29 7.35
N ILE A 26 0.30 0.21 8.26
CA ILE A 26 1.58 0.91 8.12
C ILE A 26 2.33 0.42 6.87
N GLY A 27 2.47 -0.89 6.71
CA GLY A 27 3.11 -1.49 5.54
C GLY A 27 2.36 -1.17 4.24
N TRP A 28 1.02 -1.25 4.27
CA TRP A 28 0.17 -0.89 3.13
C TRP A 28 0.39 0.55 2.69
N PHE A 29 0.40 1.49 3.64
CA PHE A 29 0.58 2.91 3.34
C PHE A 29 1.99 3.24 2.80
N CYS A 30 3.01 2.49 3.20
CA CYS A 30 4.39 2.67 2.75
C CYS A 30 4.71 1.95 1.44
N ALA A 31 3.84 1.06 0.95
CA ALA A 31 4.08 0.31 -0.27
C ALA A 31 4.26 1.26 -1.48
N ARG A 32 5.22 0.91 -2.34
CA ARG A 32 5.66 1.79 -3.44
C ARG A 32 4.53 2.13 -4.41
N CYS A 33 3.62 1.21 -4.67
CA CYS A 33 2.48 1.43 -5.57
C CYS A 33 1.57 2.59 -5.15
N TRP A 34 1.63 3.04 -3.90
CA TRP A 34 0.84 4.17 -3.38
C TRP A 34 1.60 5.51 -3.37
N ARG A 35 2.82 5.54 -3.91
CA ARG A 35 3.63 6.78 -3.94
C ARG A 35 3.35 7.66 -5.15
N PHE A 36 2.65 7.13 -6.16
CA PHE A 36 2.23 7.87 -7.37
C PHE A 36 3.36 8.66 -8.04
N GLY A 37 4.56 8.06 -8.13
CA GLY A 37 5.76 8.67 -8.70
C GLY A 37 6.56 9.57 -7.75
N ALA A 38 6.09 9.79 -6.52
CA ALA A 38 6.85 10.51 -5.48
C ALA A 38 7.71 9.51 -4.66
N ASP A 39 8.61 8.79 -5.31
CA ASP A 39 9.35 7.66 -4.73
C ASP A 39 10.13 8.00 -3.45
N THR A 40 10.62 9.24 -3.33
CA THR A 40 11.32 9.72 -2.14
C THR A 40 10.40 9.98 -0.95
N ARG A 41 9.08 10.09 -1.18
CA ARG A 41 8.06 10.27 -0.14
C ARG A 41 7.41 8.94 0.18
N GLU A 42 8.10 8.12 0.95
CA GLU A 42 7.75 6.73 1.16
C GLU A 42 6.46 6.50 1.97
N ALA A 43 5.96 7.49 2.68
CA ALA A 43 4.66 7.44 3.33
C ALA A 43 3.55 7.94 2.39
N GLY A 44 2.96 7.03 1.62
CA GLY A 44 1.82 7.29 0.74
C GLY A 44 2.07 8.34 -0.35
N GLY A 45 3.31 8.63 -0.70
CA GLY A 45 3.67 9.67 -1.66
C GLY A 45 3.58 11.11 -1.11
N ILE A 46 3.27 11.29 0.17
CA ILE A 46 3.02 12.61 0.76
C ILE A 46 4.03 13.00 1.85
N GLY A 47 4.74 12.05 2.46
CA GLY A 47 5.66 12.32 3.57
C GLY A 47 6.81 11.34 3.66
N GLU A 48 7.75 11.67 4.54
CA GLU A 48 8.88 10.80 4.85
C GLU A 48 8.43 9.64 5.74
N ARG A 49 8.97 8.46 5.50
CA ARG A 49 8.68 7.23 6.25
C ARG A 49 8.92 7.41 7.75
N GLU A 50 10.04 7.97 8.15
CA GLU A 50 10.39 8.14 9.55
C GLU A 50 9.53 9.19 10.27
N ASP A 51 9.05 10.20 9.57
CA ASP A 51 8.09 11.17 10.14
C ASP A 51 6.74 10.51 10.41
N PHE A 52 6.28 9.67 9.48
CA PHE A 52 5.07 8.89 9.64
C PHE A 52 5.18 7.91 10.82
N TYR A 53 6.31 7.20 10.95
CA TYR A 53 6.56 6.29 12.05
C TYR A 53 6.59 7.00 13.39
N ARG A 54 7.28 8.15 13.49
CA ARG A 54 7.28 8.96 14.71
C ARG A 54 5.88 9.45 15.09
N GLY A 55 5.07 9.84 14.10
CA GLY A 55 3.68 10.22 14.32
C GLY A 55 2.85 9.08 14.89
N TYR A 56 3.00 7.88 14.35
CA TYR A 56 2.32 6.69 14.85
C TYR A 56 2.77 6.34 16.28
N GLU A 57 4.07 6.26 16.52
CA GLU A 57 4.64 5.94 17.83
C GLU A 57 4.22 6.96 18.89
N GLY A 58 4.24 8.25 18.54
CA GLY A 58 3.83 9.33 19.45
C GLY A 58 2.35 9.30 19.80
N THR A 59 1.50 8.88 18.86
CA THR A 59 0.04 8.84 19.09
C THR A 59 -0.41 7.54 19.75
N SER A 60 0.16 6.40 19.33
CA SER A 60 -0.24 5.09 19.84
C SER A 60 0.44 4.71 21.15
N GLY A 61 1.57 5.34 21.47
CA GLY A 61 2.45 4.96 22.58
C GLY A 61 3.17 3.60 22.36
N ARG A 62 3.16 3.07 21.15
CA ARG A 62 3.73 1.75 20.81
C ARG A 62 4.92 1.94 19.87
N PRO A 63 6.10 1.36 20.19
CA PRO A 63 7.23 1.37 19.27
C PRO A 63 6.94 0.50 18.04
N LEU A 64 7.42 0.92 16.88
CA LEU A 64 7.35 0.14 15.64
C LEU A 64 8.55 -0.81 15.50
N ASP A 65 8.27 -2.08 15.29
CA ASP A 65 9.28 -3.02 14.79
C ASP A 65 9.42 -2.86 13.26
N ARG A 66 10.54 -2.27 12.83
CA ARG A 66 10.84 -1.99 11.42
C ARG A 66 10.87 -3.26 10.56
N ARG A 67 11.25 -4.43 11.14
CA ARG A 67 11.25 -5.71 10.43
C ARG A 67 9.84 -6.20 10.16
N GLN A 68 8.96 -6.06 11.15
CA GLN A 68 7.55 -6.41 10.97
C GLN A 68 6.87 -5.47 9.98
N VAL A 69 7.16 -4.17 10.01
CA VAL A 69 6.64 -3.23 8.99
C VAL A 69 7.10 -3.64 7.60
N ARG A 70 8.40 -4.00 7.42
CA ARG A 70 8.91 -4.47 6.13
C ARG A 70 8.19 -5.74 5.66
N TYR A 71 7.93 -6.68 6.56
CA TYR A 71 7.13 -7.87 6.23
C TYR A 71 5.76 -7.48 5.70
N TRP A 72 5.06 -6.58 6.39
CA TRP A 72 3.74 -6.14 5.96
C TRP A 72 3.75 -5.31 4.68
N GLU A 73 4.83 -4.59 4.41
CA GLU A 73 5.02 -3.89 3.14
C GLU A 73 5.17 -4.87 1.97
N VAL A 74 5.94 -5.96 2.14
CA VAL A 74 5.99 -7.06 1.16
C VAL A 74 4.61 -7.67 0.96
N MET A 75 3.91 -7.97 2.05
CA MET A 75 2.54 -8.53 1.98
C MET A 75 1.54 -7.58 1.32
N ALA A 76 1.73 -6.27 1.44
CA ALA A 76 0.94 -5.27 0.74
C ALA A 76 1.10 -5.39 -0.79
N HIS A 77 2.33 -5.52 -1.29
CA HIS A 77 2.60 -5.72 -2.71
C HIS A 77 1.99 -7.03 -3.22
N VAL A 78 2.16 -8.14 -2.49
CA VAL A 78 1.56 -9.43 -2.84
C VAL A 78 0.03 -9.33 -2.89
N ARG A 79 -0.59 -8.76 -1.86
CA ARG A 79 -2.05 -8.59 -1.79
C ARG A 79 -2.57 -7.74 -2.95
N TRP A 80 -1.89 -6.64 -3.23
CA TRP A 80 -2.29 -5.77 -4.34
C TRP A 80 -2.12 -6.46 -5.70
N ALA A 81 -1.07 -7.25 -5.91
CA ALA A 81 -0.91 -8.05 -7.13
C ALA A 81 -2.08 -9.02 -7.34
N VAL A 82 -2.52 -9.72 -6.29
CA VAL A 82 -3.68 -10.62 -6.35
C VAL A 82 -4.97 -9.86 -6.69
N ILE A 83 -5.20 -8.70 -6.06
CA ILE A 83 -6.36 -7.85 -6.35
C ILE A 83 -6.31 -7.35 -7.81
N ALA A 84 -5.14 -6.90 -8.27
CA ALA A 84 -4.95 -6.40 -9.62
C ALA A 84 -5.23 -7.47 -10.69
N LEU A 85 -4.78 -8.71 -10.46
CA LEU A 85 -5.10 -9.84 -11.33
C LEU A 85 -6.60 -10.13 -11.35
N ALA A 86 -7.26 -10.14 -10.20
CA ALA A 86 -8.69 -10.37 -10.11
C ALA A 86 -9.50 -9.27 -10.83
N GLN A 87 -9.08 -8.01 -10.72
CA GLN A 87 -9.70 -6.89 -11.45
C GLN A 87 -9.50 -7.01 -12.96
N ALA A 88 -8.29 -7.32 -13.42
CA ALA A 88 -8.01 -7.55 -14.83
C ALA A 88 -8.85 -8.72 -15.38
N GLN A 89 -9.00 -9.80 -14.62
CA GLN A 89 -9.81 -10.95 -15.01
C GLN A 89 -11.29 -10.60 -15.20
N ARG A 90 -11.84 -9.67 -14.42
CA ARG A 90 -13.23 -9.18 -14.61
C ARG A 90 -13.40 -8.53 -15.99
N HIS A 91 -12.41 -7.76 -16.43
CA HIS A 91 -12.40 -7.17 -17.78
C HIS A 91 -12.24 -8.24 -18.87
N LEU A 92 -11.25 -9.13 -18.74
CA LEU A 92 -10.92 -10.14 -19.74
C LEU A 92 -12.03 -11.16 -19.95
N SER A 93 -12.76 -11.52 -18.90
CA SER A 93 -13.91 -12.43 -18.97
C SER A 93 -15.16 -11.79 -19.59
N GLY A 94 -15.18 -10.49 -19.77
CA GLY A 94 -16.36 -9.73 -20.19
C GLY A 94 -17.41 -9.51 -19.09
N ALA A 95 -17.13 -9.92 -17.86
CA ALA A 95 -18.04 -9.69 -16.73
C ALA A 95 -18.21 -8.20 -16.43
N GLU A 96 -17.13 -7.41 -16.64
CA GLU A 96 -17.15 -5.96 -16.52
C GLU A 96 -16.15 -5.34 -17.49
N THR A 97 -16.61 -4.77 -18.59
CA THR A 97 -15.75 -4.11 -19.57
C THR A 97 -15.33 -2.73 -19.07
N SER A 98 -14.09 -2.61 -18.61
CA SER A 98 -13.54 -1.36 -18.08
C SER A 98 -12.06 -1.22 -18.41
N LEU A 99 -11.68 -0.10 -19.03
CA LEU A 99 -10.29 0.21 -19.29
C LEU A 99 -9.48 0.32 -17.99
N LEU A 100 -10.06 0.85 -16.92
CA LEU A 100 -9.42 0.95 -15.61
C LEU A 100 -9.05 -0.43 -15.06
N LEU A 101 -9.97 -1.39 -15.13
CA LEU A 101 -9.72 -2.77 -14.68
C LEU A 101 -8.63 -3.45 -15.53
N ALA A 102 -8.65 -3.22 -16.85
CA ALA A 102 -7.60 -3.74 -17.74
C ALA A 102 -6.22 -3.17 -17.37
N LEU A 103 -6.12 -1.85 -17.17
CA LEU A 103 -4.88 -1.17 -16.81
C LEU A 103 -4.37 -1.57 -15.41
N THR A 104 -5.26 -1.88 -14.47
CA THR A 104 -4.85 -2.35 -13.15
C THR A 104 -4.01 -3.62 -13.24
N GLY A 105 -4.30 -4.52 -14.18
CA GLY A 105 -3.47 -5.72 -14.39
C GLY A 105 -2.04 -5.44 -14.84
N HIS A 106 -1.77 -4.31 -15.46
CA HIS A 106 -0.42 -3.96 -15.94
C HIS A 106 0.56 -3.60 -14.82
N ILE A 107 0.09 -3.31 -13.61
CA ILE A 107 0.98 -3.02 -12.47
C ILE A 107 1.56 -4.28 -11.83
N VAL A 108 1.07 -5.47 -12.15
CA VAL A 108 1.48 -6.74 -11.51
C VAL A 108 2.99 -6.98 -11.64
N PRO A 109 3.63 -6.84 -12.81
CA PRO A 109 5.09 -7.03 -12.90
C PRO A 109 5.90 -6.06 -12.04
N GLU A 110 5.42 -4.83 -11.84
CA GLU A 110 6.05 -3.87 -10.93
C GLU A 110 5.94 -4.33 -9.48
N LEU A 111 4.77 -4.83 -9.06
CA LEU A 111 4.56 -5.37 -7.73
C LEU A 111 5.40 -6.61 -7.47
N GLU A 112 5.53 -7.51 -8.44
CA GLU A 112 6.40 -8.69 -8.37
C GLU A 112 7.88 -8.28 -8.23
N TYR A 113 8.32 -7.29 -8.99
CA TYR A 113 9.67 -6.74 -8.90
C TYR A 113 9.97 -6.19 -7.50
N GLU A 114 9.04 -5.43 -6.91
CA GLU A 114 9.19 -4.91 -5.55
C GLU A 114 9.29 -6.05 -4.52
N VAL A 115 8.44 -7.08 -4.62
CA VAL A 115 8.51 -8.25 -3.74
C VAL A 115 9.88 -8.92 -3.83
N LEU A 116 10.38 -9.17 -5.04
CA LEU A 116 11.68 -9.80 -5.25
C LEU A 116 12.81 -8.94 -4.65
N THR A 117 12.83 -7.65 -4.96
CA THR A 117 13.86 -6.72 -4.47
C THR A 117 13.85 -6.61 -2.94
N MET A 118 12.67 -6.60 -2.33
CA MET A 118 12.53 -6.52 -0.88
C MET A 118 12.88 -7.81 -0.14
N THR A 119 12.85 -8.96 -0.83
CA THR A 119 13.11 -10.28 -0.26
C THR A 119 14.45 -10.87 -0.64
N GLU A 120 15.23 -10.21 -1.50
CA GLU A 120 16.61 -10.64 -1.82
C GLU A 120 17.45 -10.74 -0.55
N PRO A 121 18.20 -11.85 -0.38
CA PRO A 121 19.17 -11.97 0.70
C PRO A 121 20.27 -10.90 0.55
N ALA A 122 20.62 -10.26 1.65
CA ALA A 122 21.73 -9.30 1.69
C ALA A 122 23.08 -10.01 1.49
#